data_4cc386e69a44ef1fddd3f2efc20bff63
#
_entry.id   4cc386e69a44ef1fddd3f2efc20bff63
#
_cell.length_a   1.000
_cell.length_b   1.000
_cell.length_c   1.000
_cell.angle_alpha   90.00
_cell.angle_beta   90.00
_cell.angle_gamma   90.00
#
_symmetry.space_group_name_H-M   'P 1'
#
loop_
_entity.id
_entity.type
_entity.pdbx_description
1 polymer ?
#
loop_
_entity_poly.entity_id
_entity_poly.type
_entity_poly.pdbx_seq_one_letter_code
_entity_poly.pdbx_strand_id
1 'polypeptide(L)'
;MHSTSTVDKTSCPAPAGFREAMRRQAASVMIVTSRDSEGQPHGMVASSVIPVSMDPPSMLVAVNRDAGLHPVLLRHRRFCVNLLADHQHHLLAPFSQSALRSQRFRSDDWHSAWASDFELLPWLPDASAVIECAVDLATEYGTHTLFVGRVMNVRCAAAPSSDVAPLVWLAGQRAALAKAA
;
A
#
# COMPACT_ATOMS: atom_id res chain seq x y z
N MET A 1 16.70 -36.14 -16.63
CA MET A 1 17.66 -35.13 -17.08
C MET A 1 17.08 -33.76 -16.74
N HIS A 2 17.52 -33.16 -15.62
CA HIS A 2 17.11 -31.81 -15.23
C HIS A 2 18.05 -30.84 -15.95
N SER A 3 17.52 -30.12 -16.94
CA SER A 3 18.24 -29.02 -17.57
C SER A 3 18.30 -27.84 -16.58
N THR A 4 19.44 -27.64 -15.95
CA THR A 4 19.73 -26.43 -15.19
C THR A 4 19.98 -25.30 -16.18
N SER A 5 18.95 -24.50 -16.45
CA SER A 5 19.09 -23.23 -17.14
C SER A 5 19.94 -22.30 -16.28
N THR A 6 21.20 -22.13 -16.62
CA THR A 6 22.10 -21.11 -16.07
C THR A 6 21.60 -19.74 -16.51
N VAL A 7 20.99 -19.00 -15.60
CA VAL A 7 20.64 -17.60 -15.84
C VAL A 7 21.93 -16.79 -15.89
N ASP A 8 22.30 -16.30 -17.08
CA ASP A 8 23.43 -15.41 -17.24
C ASP A 8 23.16 -14.08 -16.51
N LYS A 9 24.01 -13.76 -15.53
CA LYS A 9 23.88 -12.55 -14.69
C LYS A 9 24.76 -11.44 -15.25
N THR A 10 24.16 -10.53 -15.98
CA THR A 10 24.86 -9.34 -16.48
C THR A 10 24.92 -8.27 -15.39
N SER A 11 26.13 -7.77 -15.09
CA SER A 11 26.32 -6.63 -14.19
C SER A 11 25.91 -5.33 -14.88
N CYS A 12 25.15 -4.47 -14.18
CA CYS A 12 24.77 -3.14 -14.66
C CYS A 12 24.97 -2.08 -13.56
N PRO A 13 25.12 -0.78 -13.91
CA PRO A 13 25.30 0.30 -12.93
C PRO A 13 24.21 0.28 -11.87
N ALA A 14 24.58 0.50 -10.58
CA ALA A 14 23.71 0.29 -9.44
C ALA A 14 22.31 0.92 -9.54
N PRO A 15 22.12 2.19 -9.95
CA PRO A 15 20.77 2.78 -10.01
C PRO A 15 19.86 2.11 -11.06
N ALA A 16 20.41 1.78 -12.25
CA ALA A 16 19.65 1.11 -13.31
C ALA A 16 19.39 -0.35 -12.97
N GLY A 17 20.42 -1.05 -12.47
CA GLY A 17 20.32 -2.44 -12.03
C GLY A 17 19.36 -2.63 -10.90
N PHE A 18 19.33 -1.72 -9.92
CA PHE A 18 18.38 -1.77 -8.81
C PHE A 18 16.94 -1.64 -9.29
N ARG A 19 16.66 -0.69 -10.18
CA ARG A 19 15.30 -0.52 -10.74
C ARG A 19 14.84 -1.78 -11.47
N GLU A 20 15.70 -2.39 -12.27
CA GLU A 20 15.39 -3.61 -12.99
C GLU A 20 15.19 -4.81 -12.04
N ALA A 21 15.99 -4.90 -10.97
CA ALA A 21 15.81 -5.92 -9.93
C ALA A 21 14.46 -5.77 -9.22
N MET A 22 14.06 -4.53 -8.87
CA MET A 22 12.76 -4.27 -8.23
C MET A 22 11.58 -4.59 -9.14
N ARG A 23 11.72 -4.47 -10.45
CA ARG A 23 10.68 -4.91 -11.40
C ARG A 23 10.43 -6.42 -11.38
N ARG A 24 11.40 -7.21 -10.93
CA ARG A 24 11.30 -8.68 -10.81
C ARG A 24 10.71 -9.13 -9.47
N GLN A 25 10.51 -8.21 -8.56
CA GLN A 25 9.86 -8.49 -7.28
C GLN A 25 8.34 -8.40 -7.45
N ALA A 26 7.63 -9.49 -7.16
CA ALA A 26 6.18 -9.44 -6.99
C ALA A 26 5.85 -8.68 -5.71
N ALA A 27 4.93 -7.74 -5.79
CA ALA A 27 4.52 -6.94 -4.64
C ALA A 27 2.99 -6.85 -4.56
N SER A 28 2.44 -6.96 -3.36
CA SER A 28 1.05 -6.60 -3.11
C SER A 28 0.87 -5.11 -3.30
N VAL A 29 -0.25 -4.72 -3.89
CA VAL A 29 -0.60 -3.31 -4.11
C VAL A 29 -1.63 -2.87 -3.08
N MET A 30 -1.37 -1.74 -2.46
CA MET A 30 -2.19 -1.18 -1.39
C MET A 30 -2.50 0.28 -1.70
N ILE A 31 -3.61 0.79 -1.17
CA ILE A 31 -3.85 2.22 -1.10
C ILE A 31 -3.68 2.65 0.36
N VAL A 32 -2.74 3.55 0.58
CA VAL A 32 -2.53 4.18 1.89
C VAL A 32 -3.30 5.48 1.92
N THR A 33 -4.12 5.67 2.94
CA THR A 33 -5.00 6.84 3.10
C THR A 33 -4.75 7.55 4.41
N SER A 34 -5.07 8.82 4.44
CA SER A 34 -5.09 9.65 5.64
C SER A 34 -6.06 10.82 5.42
N ARG A 35 -6.10 11.74 6.36
CA ARG A 35 -6.92 12.95 6.32
C ARG A 35 -6.10 14.12 6.84
N ASP A 36 -6.31 15.30 6.29
CA ASP A 36 -5.71 16.52 6.83
C ASP A 36 -6.52 17.13 7.97
N SER A 37 -6.04 18.25 8.51
CA SER A 37 -6.71 18.97 9.61
C SER A 37 -8.07 19.58 9.22
N GLU A 38 -8.35 19.72 7.93
CA GLU A 38 -9.62 20.19 7.40
C GLU A 38 -10.60 19.03 7.12
N GLY A 39 -10.15 17.79 7.41
CA GLY A 39 -10.93 16.59 7.17
C GLY A 39 -10.89 16.12 5.72
N GLN A 40 -10.06 16.73 4.85
CA GLN A 40 -9.98 16.31 3.45
C GLN A 40 -9.23 14.97 3.33
N PRO A 41 -9.75 14.04 2.52
CA PRO A 41 -9.13 12.75 2.33
C PRO A 41 -7.89 12.84 1.42
N HIS A 42 -6.83 12.14 1.81
CA HIS A 42 -5.60 11.98 1.04
C HIS A 42 -5.24 10.52 0.89
N GLY A 43 -4.61 10.15 -0.23
CA GLY A 43 -4.18 8.78 -0.45
C GLY A 43 -3.20 8.64 -1.58
N MET A 44 -2.49 7.50 -1.59
CA MET A 44 -1.57 7.09 -2.64
C MET A 44 -1.54 5.58 -2.79
N VAL A 45 -1.23 5.11 -3.99
CA VAL A 45 -0.85 3.71 -4.21
C VAL A 45 0.53 3.47 -3.63
N ALA A 46 0.71 2.36 -2.91
CA ALA A 46 1.99 1.93 -2.36
C ALA A 46 2.17 0.42 -2.50
N SER A 47 3.40 0.00 -2.79
CA SER A 47 3.89 -1.38 -2.67
C SER A 47 4.99 -1.50 -1.61
N SER A 48 5.46 -0.37 -1.09
CA SER A 48 6.48 -0.26 -0.02
C SER A 48 5.83 -0.21 1.37
N VAL A 49 4.98 -1.19 1.65
CA VAL A 49 4.28 -1.36 2.93
C VAL A 49 4.58 -2.76 3.45
N ILE A 50 5.13 -2.85 4.65
CA ILE A 50 5.51 -4.14 5.24
C ILE A 50 5.13 -4.20 6.73
N PRO A 51 4.83 -5.39 7.29
CA PRO A 51 4.75 -5.59 8.72
C PRO A 51 6.17 -5.45 9.34
N VAL A 52 6.25 -4.85 10.53
CA VAL A 52 7.52 -4.61 11.25
C VAL A 52 7.63 -5.50 12.47
N SER A 53 6.58 -5.55 13.30
CA SER A 53 6.55 -6.27 14.56
C SER A 53 5.15 -6.80 14.84
N MET A 54 5.09 -7.86 15.65
CA MET A 54 3.85 -8.38 16.20
C MET A 54 3.64 -7.95 17.66
N ASP A 55 4.67 -7.43 18.32
CA ASP A 55 4.59 -6.89 19.68
C ASP A 55 5.46 -5.63 19.82
N PRO A 56 4.87 -4.44 19.84
CA PRO A 56 3.48 -4.16 19.45
C PRO A 56 3.26 -4.39 17.94
N PRO A 57 2.03 -4.77 17.52
CA PRO A 57 1.72 -4.90 16.11
C PRO A 57 1.98 -3.60 15.37
N SER A 58 2.80 -3.64 14.33
CA SER A 58 3.21 -2.42 13.62
C SER A 58 3.54 -2.65 12.16
N MET A 59 3.35 -1.60 11.36
CA MET A 59 3.63 -1.57 9.93
C MET A 59 4.56 -0.41 9.57
N LEU A 60 5.34 -0.58 8.51
CA LEU A 60 6.12 0.47 7.89
C LEU A 60 5.52 0.82 6.53
N VAL A 61 5.44 2.13 6.25
CA VAL A 61 5.13 2.68 4.94
C VAL A 61 6.26 3.64 4.53
N ALA A 62 6.90 3.40 3.38
CA ALA A 62 7.86 4.34 2.82
C ALA A 62 7.15 5.31 1.87
N VAL A 63 7.16 6.61 2.19
CA VAL A 63 6.46 7.65 1.43
C VAL A 63 7.46 8.65 0.87
N ASN A 64 7.42 8.86 -0.46
CA ASN A 64 8.23 9.88 -1.09
C ASN A 64 7.86 11.27 -0.55
N ARG A 65 8.87 12.10 -0.25
CA ARG A 65 8.66 13.45 0.29
C ARG A 65 7.90 14.38 -0.64
N ASP A 66 7.93 14.13 -1.95
CA ASP A 66 7.15 14.87 -2.95
C ASP A 66 5.70 14.38 -3.09
N ALA A 67 5.33 13.29 -2.43
CA ALA A 67 3.96 12.79 -2.45
C ALA A 67 3.03 13.68 -1.63
N GLY A 68 1.84 13.98 -2.16
CA GLY A 68 0.86 14.82 -1.46
C GLY A 68 0.34 14.24 -0.13
N LEU A 69 0.54 12.94 0.10
CA LEU A 69 0.22 12.27 1.37
C LEU A 69 1.29 12.55 2.44
N HIS A 70 2.54 12.82 2.04
CA HIS A 70 3.67 12.97 2.97
C HIS A 70 3.45 14.05 4.05
N PRO A 71 3.14 15.32 3.71
CA PRO A 71 2.91 16.36 4.72
C PRO A 71 1.69 16.07 5.60
N VAL A 72 0.71 15.33 5.08
CA VAL A 72 -0.47 14.91 5.85
C VAL A 72 -0.06 13.91 6.93
N LEU A 73 0.74 12.90 6.59
CA LEU A 73 1.21 11.92 7.58
C LEU A 73 2.10 12.52 8.65
N LEU A 74 2.93 13.50 8.31
CA LEU A 74 3.76 14.22 9.29
C LEU A 74 2.92 14.96 10.33
N ARG A 75 1.79 15.56 9.90
CA ARG A 75 0.93 16.38 10.77
C ARG A 75 -0.10 15.54 11.50
N HIS A 76 -0.86 14.74 10.76
CA HIS A 76 -1.99 13.98 11.30
C HIS A 76 -1.56 12.73 12.09
N ARG A 77 -0.39 12.17 11.74
CA ARG A 77 0.21 11.00 12.40
C ARG A 77 -0.69 9.76 12.46
N ARG A 78 -1.58 9.63 11.47
CA ARG A 78 -2.46 8.48 11.33
C ARG A 78 -2.59 8.10 9.86
N PHE A 79 -2.70 6.82 9.59
CA PHE A 79 -2.96 6.32 8.25
C PHE A 79 -3.74 5.01 8.28
N CYS A 80 -4.39 4.73 7.17
CA CYS A 80 -5.07 3.48 6.94
C CYS A 80 -4.41 2.79 5.73
N VAL A 81 -4.12 1.50 5.87
CA VAL A 81 -3.62 0.64 4.79
C VAL A 81 -4.76 -0.22 4.29
N ASN A 82 -5.12 -0.07 3.01
CA ASN A 82 -6.13 -0.89 2.35
C ASN A 82 -5.41 -1.92 1.45
N LEU A 83 -5.44 -3.19 1.85
CA LEU A 83 -4.88 -4.30 1.06
C LEU A 83 -5.87 -4.65 -0.03
N LEU A 84 -5.54 -4.31 -1.28
CA LEU A 84 -6.46 -4.46 -2.39
C LEU A 84 -6.63 -5.92 -2.82
N ALA A 85 -7.88 -6.30 -3.07
CA ALA A 85 -8.22 -7.49 -3.82
C ALA A 85 -8.03 -7.24 -5.33
N ASP A 86 -7.83 -8.31 -6.09
CA ASP A 86 -7.54 -8.24 -7.52
C ASP A 86 -8.62 -7.52 -8.34
N HIS A 87 -9.90 -7.68 -7.98
CA HIS A 87 -11.02 -7.00 -8.65
C HIS A 87 -11.01 -5.47 -8.44
N GLN A 88 -10.29 -4.97 -7.43
CA GLN A 88 -10.19 -3.53 -7.11
C GLN A 88 -9.10 -2.80 -7.92
N HIS A 89 -8.48 -3.45 -8.93
CA HIS A 89 -7.43 -2.83 -9.74
C HIS A 89 -7.86 -1.51 -10.42
N HIS A 90 -9.14 -1.34 -10.69
CA HIS A 90 -9.71 -0.13 -11.28
C HIS A 90 -9.53 1.11 -10.38
N LEU A 91 -9.36 0.92 -9.06
CA LEU A 91 -9.13 2.00 -8.11
C LEU A 91 -7.71 2.60 -8.18
N LEU A 92 -6.76 1.96 -8.87
CA LEU A 92 -5.35 2.40 -8.87
C LEU A 92 -5.13 3.72 -9.62
N ALA A 93 -5.79 3.92 -10.76
CA ALA A 93 -5.50 5.04 -11.66
C ALA A 93 -5.62 6.41 -10.97
N PRO A 94 -6.68 6.74 -10.21
CA PRO A 94 -6.79 8.03 -9.51
C PRO A 94 -5.68 8.26 -8.47
N PHE A 95 -5.15 7.20 -7.87
CA PHE A 95 -4.14 7.29 -6.80
C PHE A 95 -2.70 7.24 -7.31
N SER A 96 -2.48 6.75 -8.54
CA SER A 96 -1.16 6.68 -9.18
C SER A 96 -0.90 7.79 -10.19
N GLN A 97 -1.95 8.41 -10.77
CA GLN A 97 -1.84 9.44 -11.79
C GLN A 97 -2.28 10.80 -11.25
N SER A 98 -1.38 11.80 -11.32
CA SER A 98 -1.66 13.15 -10.83
C SER A 98 -2.81 13.83 -11.57
N ALA A 99 -2.97 13.58 -12.87
CA ALA A 99 -4.05 14.11 -13.71
C ALA A 99 -5.45 13.64 -13.24
N LEU A 100 -5.53 12.47 -12.59
CA LEU A 100 -6.79 11.89 -12.10
C LEU A 100 -7.04 12.17 -10.61
N ARG A 101 -6.21 13.01 -9.97
CA ARG A 101 -6.27 13.28 -8.53
C ARG A 101 -7.67 13.74 -8.06
N SER A 102 -8.38 14.51 -8.87
CA SER A 102 -9.74 14.97 -8.55
C SER A 102 -10.80 13.86 -8.53
N GLN A 103 -10.46 12.68 -9.02
CA GLN A 103 -11.36 11.51 -9.03
C GLN A 103 -11.16 10.60 -7.80
N ARG A 104 -10.13 10.86 -6.98
CA ARG A 104 -9.92 10.11 -5.72
C ARG A 104 -11.13 10.26 -4.81
N PHE A 105 -11.48 9.19 -4.14
CA PHE A 105 -12.56 9.14 -3.14
C PHE A 105 -13.96 9.53 -3.65
N ARG A 106 -14.18 9.55 -4.98
CA ARG A 106 -15.49 9.91 -5.58
C ARG A 106 -16.42 8.72 -5.78
N SER A 107 -15.88 7.51 -5.79
CA SER A 107 -16.71 6.30 -5.90
C SER A 107 -17.35 5.97 -4.55
N ASP A 108 -18.50 5.31 -4.61
CA ASP A 108 -19.23 4.83 -3.42
C ASP A 108 -18.51 3.70 -2.67
N ASP A 109 -17.36 3.24 -3.21
CA ASP A 109 -16.51 2.23 -2.58
C ASP A 109 -15.85 2.73 -1.29
N TRP A 110 -15.74 4.05 -1.11
CA TRP A 110 -15.03 4.65 0.02
C TRP A 110 -15.95 4.95 1.18
N HIS A 111 -15.60 4.43 2.35
CA HIS A 111 -16.24 4.76 3.60
C HIS A 111 -15.28 5.56 4.50
N SER A 112 -15.85 6.46 5.30
CA SER A 112 -15.11 7.28 6.27
C SER A 112 -15.59 7.09 7.70
N ALA A 113 -16.62 6.27 7.90
CA ALA A 113 -17.15 5.95 9.22
C ALA A 113 -16.64 4.57 9.68
N TRP A 114 -15.85 4.54 10.74
CA TRP A 114 -15.45 3.32 11.44
C TRP A 114 -16.07 3.33 12.83
N ALA A 115 -16.54 2.19 13.31
CA ALA A 115 -17.24 2.10 14.60
C ALA A 115 -16.29 2.14 15.81
N SER A 116 -15.16 2.84 15.73
CA SER A 116 -14.19 3.02 16.80
C SER A 116 -13.95 4.50 17.06
N ASP A 117 -13.44 4.85 18.23
CA ASP A 117 -13.10 6.21 18.69
C ASP A 117 -11.98 6.88 17.88
N PHE A 118 -11.57 6.27 16.75
CA PHE A 118 -10.58 6.82 15.85
C PHE A 118 -11.22 7.79 14.86
N GLU A 119 -10.48 8.87 14.60
CA GLU A 119 -10.83 9.84 13.57
C GLU A 119 -11.10 9.15 12.23
N LEU A 120 -12.17 9.59 11.58
CA LEU A 120 -12.73 9.00 10.37
C LEU A 120 -11.73 8.99 9.19
N LEU A 121 -10.88 7.98 9.07
CA LEU A 121 -10.00 7.80 7.93
C LEU A 121 -10.75 7.16 6.75
N PRO A 122 -10.45 7.52 5.50
CA PRO A 122 -11.03 6.83 4.35
C PRO A 122 -10.55 5.38 4.26
N TRP A 123 -11.47 4.43 4.08
CA TRP A 123 -11.17 3.02 3.95
C TRP A 123 -12.09 2.31 2.95
N LEU A 124 -11.67 1.14 2.47
CA LEU A 124 -12.38 0.33 1.48
C LEU A 124 -12.98 -0.91 2.16
N PRO A 125 -14.32 -1.02 2.27
CA PRO A 125 -14.99 -2.18 2.88
C PRO A 125 -14.65 -3.51 2.22
N ASP A 126 -14.50 -3.52 0.89
CA ASP A 126 -14.24 -4.73 0.09
C ASP A 126 -12.74 -5.03 -0.08
N ALA A 127 -11.86 -4.28 0.59
CA ALA A 127 -10.44 -4.63 0.63
C ALA A 127 -10.24 -5.98 1.32
N SER A 128 -9.20 -6.73 0.91
CA SER A 128 -8.84 -8.01 1.55
C SER A 128 -8.57 -7.84 3.04
N ALA A 129 -7.95 -6.73 3.41
CA ALA A 129 -7.83 -6.27 4.78
C ALA A 129 -7.66 -4.74 4.84
N VAL A 130 -8.07 -4.16 5.95
CA VAL A 130 -7.93 -2.74 6.26
C VAL A 130 -7.26 -2.61 7.62
N ILE A 131 -6.17 -1.84 7.69
CA ILE A 131 -5.34 -1.71 8.89
C ILE A 131 -5.16 -0.23 9.20
N GLU A 132 -5.69 0.22 10.34
CA GLU A 132 -5.47 1.58 10.85
C GLU A 132 -4.22 1.62 11.74
N CYS A 133 -3.39 2.65 11.52
CA CYS A 133 -2.14 2.84 12.24
C CYS A 133 -2.00 4.26 12.80
N ALA A 134 -1.44 4.35 14.00
CA ALA A 134 -0.92 5.59 14.57
C ALA A 134 0.61 5.63 14.39
N VAL A 135 1.13 6.72 13.82
CA VAL A 135 2.57 6.86 13.56
C VAL A 135 3.34 7.04 14.87
N ASP A 136 4.17 6.09 15.21
CA ASP A 136 5.10 6.17 16.35
C ASP A 136 6.44 6.78 15.94
N LEU A 137 6.96 6.41 14.75
CA LEU A 137 8.26 6.85 14.25
C LEU A 137 8.15 7.36 12.80
N ALA A 138 8.83 8.46 12.50
CA ALA A 138 9.04 8.95 11.13
C ALA A 138 10.53 9.26 10.96
N THR A 139 11.20 8.58 10.03
CA THR A 139 12.64 8.73 9.78
C THR A 139 12.88 8.98 8.30
N GLU A 140 13.60 10.05 7.99
CA GLU A 140 13.96 10.37 6.62
C GLU A 140 15.11 9.49 6.12
N TYR A 141 14.98 8.98 4.91
CA TYR A 141 16.04 8.28 4.21
C TYR A 141 15.96 8.52 2.70
N GLY A 142 17.01 9.09 2.14
CA GLY A 142 17.06 9.45 0.72
C GLY A 142 15.90 10.39 0.33
N THR A 143 15.09 9.99 -0.64
CA THR A 143 13.92 10.76 -1.13
C THR A 143 12.63 10.44 -0.36
N HIS A 144 12.69 9.55 0.63
CA HIS A 144 11.53 9.05 1.34
C HIS A 144 11.60 9.32 2.84
N THR A 145 10.43 9.27 3.48
CA THR A 145 10.29 9.13 4.92
C THR A 145 9.70 7.76 5.21
N LEU A 146 10.31 7.03 6.13
CA LEU A 146 9.84 5.76 6.67
C LEU A 146 8.92 6.05 7.85
N PHE A 147 7.64 5.80 7.68
CA PHE A 147 6.66 5.93 8.75
C PHE A 147 6.41 4.56 9.36
N VAL A 148 6.79 4.37 10.62
CA VAL A 148 6.42 3.18 11.40
C VAL A 148 5.20 3.53 12.22
N GLY A 149 4.11 2.81 12.00
CA GLY A 149 2.85 2.99 12.68
C GLY A 149 2.44 1.77 13.47
N ARG A 150 2.07 1.98 14.73
CA ARG A 150 1.46 0.96 15.57
C ARG A 150 0.04 0.71 15.08
N VAL A 151 -0.32 -0.57 14.92
CA VAL A 151 -1.65 -1.00 14.50
C VAL A 151 -2.65 -0.71 15.61
N MET A 152 -3.71 -0.02 15.27
CA MET A 152 -4.79 0.37 16.18
C MET A 152 -6.06 -0.46 15.97
N ASN A 153 -6.42 -0.68 14.70
CA ASN A 153 -7.58 -1.48 14.31
C ASN A 153 -7.27 -2.29 13.04
N VAL A 154 -7.92 -3.43 12.92
CA VAL A 154 -7.83 -4.29 11.74
C VAL A 154 -9.22 -4.80 11.37
N ARG A 155 -9.53 -4.79 10.07
CA ARG A 155 -10.65 -5.52 9.49
C ARG A 155 -10.13 -6.43 8.39
N CYS A 156 -10.58 -7.66 8.35
CA CYS A 156 -10.33 -8.60 7.28
C CYS A 156 -11.64 -8.90 6.56
N ALA A 157 -11.55 -9.21 5.27
CA ALA A 157 -12.70 -9.72 4.52
C ALA A 157 -13.30 -10.93 5.22
N ALA A 158 -14.62 -11.04 5.20
CA ALA A 158 -15.33 -12.17 5.84
C ALA A 158 -15.06 -13.51 5.13
N ALA A 159 -14.74 -13.48 3.84
CA ALA A 159 -14.36 -14.66 3.08
C ALA A 159 -12.97 -15.17 3.53
N PRO A 160 -12.75 -16.50 3.51
CA PRO A 160 -11.42 -17.06 3.75
C PRO A 160 -10.36 -16.39 2.86
N SER A 161 -9.15 -16.20 3.39
CA SER A 161 -8.05 -15.58 2.63
C SER A 161 -7.68 -16.33 1.34
N SER A 162 -7.99 -17.63 1.26
CA SER A 162 -7.84 -18.46 0.05
C SER A 162 -8.76 -18.05 -1.11
N ASP A 163 -9.89 -17.41 -0.81
CA ASP A 163 -10.93 -17.08 -1.79
C ASP A 163 -10.83 -15.63 -2.30
N VAL A 164 -10.05 -14.81 -1.61
CA VAL A 164 -9.80 -13.42 -1.98
C VAL A 164 -8.43 -13.31 -2.65
N ALA A 165 -8.43 -13.25 -3.98
CA ALA A 165 -7.18 -13.05 -4.73
C ALA A 165 -6.60 -11.66 -4.45
N PRO A 166 -5.35 -11.54 -3.94
CA PRO A 166 -4.71 -10.26 -3.72
C PRO A 166 -4.34 -9.58 -5.04
N LEU A 167 -4.36 -8.25 -5.07
CA LEU A 167 -3.85 -7.49 -6.19
C LEU A 167 -2.32 -7.50 -6.16
N VAL A 168 -1.72 -8.14 -7.16
CA VAL A 168 -0.26 -8.29 -7.28
C VAL A 168 0.26 -7.53 -8.49
N TRP A 169 1.42 -6.90 -8.31
CA TRP A 169 2.16 -6.18 -9.35
C TRP A 169 3.51 -6.83 -9.60
N LEU A 170 3.81 -7.13 -10.86
CA LEU A 170 5.09 -7.73 -11.28
C LEU A 170 5.50 -7.17 -12.64
N ALA A 171 6.75 -6.84 -12.82
CA ALA A 171 7.30 -6.33 -14.08
C ALA A 171 6.57 -5.09 -14.65
N GLY A 172 5.99 -4.27 -13.77
CA GLY A 172 5.26 -3.07 -14.17
C GLY A 172 3.82 -3.29 -14.61
N GLN A 173 3.25 -4.47 -14.33
CA GLN A 173 1.87 -4.82 -14.69
C GLN A 173 1.20 -5.67 -13.63
N ARG A 174 -0.14 -5.77 -13.68
CA ARG A 174 -0.92 -6.68 -12.86
C ARG A 174 -0.53 -8.12 -13.15
N ALA A 175 -0.39 -8.93 -12.11
CA ALA A 175 -0.12 -10.35 -12.20
C ALA A 175 -1.15 -11.16 -11.41
N ALA A 176 -1.56 -12.30 -11.96
CA ALA A 176 -2.42 -13.25 -11.26
C ALA A 176 -1.56 -14.29 -10.52
N LEU A 177 -2.00 -14.70 -9.34
CA LEU A 177 -1.42 -15.86 -8.65
C LEU A 177 -2.03 -17.14 -9.21
N ALA A 178 -1.18 -18.09 -9.60
CA ALA A 178 -1.65 -19.43 -9.92
C ALA A 178 -2.15 -20.11 -8.62
N LYS A 179 -3.33 -20.75 -8.68
CA LYS A 179 -3.75 -21.61 -7.58
C LYS A 179 -2.79 -22.79 -7.51
N ALA A 180 -2.33 -23.11 -6.30
CA ALA A 180 -1.59 -24.36 -6.07
C ALA A 180 -2.50 -25.55 -6.46
N ALA A 181 -1.92 -26.49 -7.18
CA ALA A 181 -2.62 -27.72 -7.57
C ALA A 181 -2.82 -28.63 -6.36
#